data_7881ae154d6a2ef14f9207d401accbf9
#
_entry.id   7881ae154d6a2ef14f9207d401accbf9
#
_cell.length_a   1.000
_cell.length_b   1.000
_cell.length_c   1.000
_cell.angle_alpha   90.00
_cell.angle_beta   90.00
_cell.angle_gamma   90.00
#
_symmetry.space_group_name_H-M   'P 1'
#
loop_
_entity.id
_entity.type
_entity.pdbx_description
1 polymer ?
#
loop_
_entity_poly.entity_id
_entity_poly.type
_entity_poly.pdbx_seq_one_letter_code
_entity_poly.pdbx_strand_id
1 'polypeptide(L)'
;IEELNLLLIGIMIRRLKKDVLKDLPDKIRTTVPIELSNRAKYDRAKKDFLAYTLQEHGLKKAEKASNAEGVVKKGALRRLAIEGKMKGIIDWLKDFLEDNVDEKIILFTIHKQTIKDLMVHFSDVAVVIEGDTPAKERTKIVEKFQNNKKVKVFIGNMMSAGTGITLTASSTVCFLEIDYIPNEFLQAEDRAHRIGQKDSVNVYYFLGKDSIDEEIMIDILNPKMSVFNRVIDGKSESDTNIFETLMEGRDEKTK
;
A
#
# COMPACT_ATOMS: atom_id res chain seq x y z
N ILE A 1 15.48 20.19 -12.22
CA ILE A 1 14.44 20.03 -11.20
C ILE A 1 14.13 21.39 -10.55
N GLU A 2 15.14 22.13 -10.11
CA GLU A 2 14.99 23.46 -9.49
C GLU A 2 14.37 24.47 -10.45
N GLU A 3 14.81 24.51 -11.70
CA GLU A 3 14.23 25.35 -12.75
C GLU A 3 12.73 25.06 -12.96
N LEU A 4 12.35 23.78 -12.97
CA LEU A 4 10.95 23.37 -13.08
C LEU A 4 10.13 23.80 -11.86
N ASN A 5 10.67 23.70 -10.64
CA ASN A 5 10.03 24.20 -9.44
C ASN A 5 9.79 25.72 -9.51
N LEU A 6 10.79 26.49 -9.94
CA LEU A 6 10.65 27.95 -10.12
C LEU A 6 9.56 28.32 -11.10
N LEU A 7 9.44 27.60 -12.22
CA LEU A 7 8.37 27.80 -13.19
C LEU A 7 6.98 27.49 -12.60
N LEU A 8 6.88 26.41 -11.81
CA LEU A 8 5.61 26.01 -11.18
C LEU A 8 5.15 26.99 -10.11
N ILE A 9 6.04 27.56 -9.30
CA ILE A 9 5.69 28.56 -8.27
C ILE A 9 4.99 29.78 -8.91
N GLY A 10 5.33 30.15 -10.14
CA GLY A 10 4.72 31.27 -10.84
C GLY A 10 3.27 31.04 -11.30
N ILE A 11 2.84 29.79 -11.43
CA ILE A 11 1.53 29.41 -12.02
C ILE A 11 0.69 28.49 -11.12
N MET A 12 1.25 27.97 -10.02
CA MET A 12 0.59 27.02 -9.13
C MET A 12 0.62 27.51 -7.69
N ILE A 13 -0.53 27.48 -7.02
CA ILE A 13 -0.62 27.68 -5.57
C ILE A 13 -0.78 26.32 -4.91
N ARG A 14 0.23 25.90 -4.14
CA ARG A 14 0.19 24.67 -3.33
C ARG A 14 0.17 25.01 -1.84
N ARG A 15 -0.77 24.41 -1.13
CA ARG A 15 -0.86 24.50 0.34
C ARG A 15 -0.71 23.10 0.93
N LEU A 16 0.25 22.93 1.82
CA LEU A 16 0.43 21.67 2.53
C LEU A 16 -0.60 21.55 3.65
N LYS A 17 -1.10 20.33 3.88
CA LYS A 17 -2.07 20.07 4.96
C LYS A 17 -1.57 20.54 6.32
N LYS A 18 -0.31 20.30 6.64
CA LYS A 18 0.33 20.73 7.89
C LYS A 18 0.33 22.24 8.11
N ASP A 19 0.28 23.04 7.04
CA ASP A 19 0.31 24.50 7.12
C ASP A 19 -1.10 25.09 7.31
N VAL A 20 -2.13 24.42 6.79
CA VAL A 20 -3.51 24.93 6.77
C VAL A 20 -4.47 24.19 7.71
N LEU A 21 -4.16 22.96 8.11
CA LEU A 21 -4.95 22.12 9.00
C LEU A 21 -4.17 21.80 10.26
N LYS A 22 -4.00 22.80 11.12
CA LYS A 22 -3.21 22.70 12.37
C LYS A 22 -3.81 21.72 13.38
N ASP A 23 -5.12 21.49 13.33
CA ASP A 23 -5.84 20.57 14.21
C ASP A 23 -5.87 19.12 13.67
N LEU A 24 -5.26 18.87 12.49
CA LEU A 24 -5.19 17.51 11.96
C LEU A 24 -4.11 16.71 12.72
N PRO A 25 -4.46 15.55 13.31
CA PRO A 25 -3.51 14.73 14.04
C PRO A 25 -2.32 14.28 13.17
N ASP A 26 -1.25 13.83 13.81
CA ASP A 26 -0.05 13.35 13.12
C ASP A 26 -0.32 12.08 12.31
N LYS A 27 0.53 11.85 11.33
CA LYS A 27 0.53 10.64 10.52
C LYS A 27 1.88 9.94 10.68
N ILE A 28 1.82 8.71 11.22
CA ILE A 28 2.98 7.88 11.52
C ILE A 28 3.01 6.73 10.51
N ARG A 29 4.16 6.47 9.90
CA ARG A 29 4.35 5.38 8.95
C ARG A 29 5.31 4.34 9.52
N THR A 30 4.99 3.07 9.32
CA THR A 30 5.78 1.94 9.82
C THR A 30 5.80 0.83 8.80
N THR A 31 6.94 0.16 8.62
CA THR A 31 7.03 -1.07 7.83
C THR A 31 6.76 -2.29 8.72
N VAL A 32 6.00 -3.25 8.19
CA VAL A 32 5.76 -4.56 8.82
C VAL A 32 6.42 -5.62 7.95
N PRO A 33 7.61 -6.10 8.31
CA PRO A 33 8.29 -7.14 7.56
C PRO A 33 7.61 -8.50 7.76
N ILE A 34 7.28 -9.19 6.66
CA ILE A 34 6.62 -10.49 6.66
C ILE A 34 7.50 -11.53 5.98
N GLU A 35 7.73 -12.65 6.65
CA GLU A 35 8.38 -13.81 6.02
C GLU A 35 7.49 -14.43 4.95
N LEU A 36 8.08 -14.77 3.80
CA LEU A 36 7.33 -15.42 2.74
C LEU A 36 7.16 -16.91 3.02
N SER A 37 5.93 -17.36 3.21
CA SER A 37 5.61 -18.79 3.40
C SER A 37 5.94 -19.66 2.18
N ASN A 38 6.05 -19.04 0.99
CA ASN A 38 6.41 -19.67 -0.28
C ASN A 38 7.84 -19.33 -0.74
N ARG A 39 8.78 -19.07 0.19
CA ARG A 39 10.16 -18.62 -0.09
C ARG A 39 10.84 -19.41 -1.21
N ALA A 40 10.85 -20.73 -1.13
CA ALA A 40 11.51 -21.57 -2.13
C ALA A 40 10.93 -21.40 -3.55
N LYS A 41 9.61 -21.21 -3.67
CA LYS A 41 8.92 -20.92 -4.94
C LYS A 41 9.29 -19.52 -5.45
N TYR A 42 9.31 -18.54 -4.56
CA TYR A 42 9.70 -17.16 -4.85
C TYR A 42 11.13 -17.06 -5.37
N ASP A 43 12.09 -17.67 -4.66
CA ASP A 43 13.52 -17.62 -5.00
C ASP A 43 13.81 -18.31 -6.33
N ARG A 44 13.13 -19.43 -6.62
CA ARG A 44 13.21 -20.08 -7.94
C ARG A 44 12.72 -19.16 -9.06
N ALA A 45 11.58 -18.50 -8.88
CA ALA A 45 11.07 -17.55 -9.86
C ALA A 45 11.97 -16.32 -10.01
N LYS A 46 12.59 -15.85 -8.93
CA LYS A 46 13.53 -14.73 -8.95
C LYS A 46 14.82 -15.08 -9.70
N LYS A 47 15.36 -16.30 -9.48
CA LYS A 47 16.63 -16.77 -10.06
C LYS A 47 16.50 -17.08 -11.55
N ASP A 48 15.52 -17.89 -11.91
CA ASP A 48 15.26 -18.31 -13.30
C ASP A 48 13.77 -18.25 -13.63
N PHE A 49 13.36 -17.09 -14.09
CA PHE A 49 11.94 -16.82 -14.36
C PHE A 49 11.39 -17.63 -15.54
N LEU A 50 12.20 -17.85 -16.57
CA LEU A 50 11.76 -18.60 -17.73
C LEU A 50 11.57 -20.09 -17.42
N ALA A 51 12.53 -20.70 -16.71
CA ALA A 51 12.39 -22.09 -16.25
C ALA A 51 11.24 -22.25 -15.27
N TYR A 52 11.06 -21.30 -14.34
CA TYR A 52 9.92 -21.28 -13.44
C TYR A 52 8.59 -21.20 -14.22
N THR A 53 8.50 -20.28 -15.18
CA THR A 53 7.26 -20.09 -15.98
C THR A 53 6.95 -21.30 -16.83
N LEU A 54 7.98 -21.95 -17.40
CA LEU A 54 7.82 -23.17 -18.17
C LEU A 54 7.26 -24.30 -17.29
N GLN A 55 7.79 -24.49 -16.10
CA GLN A 55 7.39 -25.53 -15.16
C GLN A 55 5.97 -25.31 -14.61
N GLU A 56 5.64 -24.10 -14.17
CA GLU A 56 4.36 -23.81 -13.52
C GLU A 56 3.22 -23.51 -14.50
N HIS A 57 3.54 -23.03 -15.70
CA HIS A 57 2.54 -22.46 -16.63
C HIS A 57 2.64 -22.96 -18.07
N GLY A 58 3.65 -23.76 -18.42
CA GLY A 58 3.85 -24.39 -19.72
C GLY A 58 4.43 -23.48 -20.82
N LEU A 59 4.76 -24.10 -21.96
CA LEU A 59 5.50 -23.50 -23.08
C LEU A 59 4.91 -22.18 -23.60
N LYS A 60 3.60 -22.13 -23.86
CA LYS A 60 2.96 -20.93 -24.43
C LYS A 60 3.11 -19.68 -23.56
N LYS A 61 3.12 -19.84 -22.24
CA LYS A 61 3.33 -18.72 -21.32
C LYS A 61 4.81 -18.37 -21.19
N ALA A 62 5.69 -19.35 -21.24
CA ALA A 62 7.13 -19.11 -21.22
C ALA A 62 7.61 -18.34 -22.46
N GLU A 63 7.11 -18.67 -23.66
CA GLU A 63 7.41 -17.94 -24.90
C GLU A 63 6.91 -16.48 -24.84
N LYS A 64 5.69 -16.23 -24.33
CA LYS A 64 5.20 -14.87 -24.13
C LYS A 64 6.02 -14.10 -23.08
N ALA A 65 6.46 -14.77 -22.03
CA ALA A 65 7.29 -14.18 -21.00
C ALA A 65 8.68 -13.79 -21.52
N SER A 66 9.27 -14.55 -22.45
CA SER A 66 10.56 -14.24 -23.07
C SER A 66 10.56 -12.90 -23.82
N ASN A 67 9.44 -12.54 -24.47
CA ASN A 67 9.31 -11.30 -25.23
C ASN A 67 9.20 -10.02 -24.37
N ALA A 68 8.83 -10.15 -23.09
CA ALA A 68 8.66 -9.03 -22.17
C ALA A 68 9.15 -9.40 -20.75
N GLU A 69 10.26 -10.12 -20.67
CA GLU A 69 10.73 -10.80 -19.45
C GLU A 69 10.77 -9.89 -18.22
N GLY A 70 11.32 -8.69 -18.35
CA GLY A 70 11.48 -7.78 -17.21
C GLY A 70 10.15 -7.37 -16.56
N VAL A 71 9.16 -7.01 -17.36
CA VAL A 71 7.85 -6.56 -16.87
C VAL A 71 7.03 -7.73 -16.34
N VAL A 72 7.01 -8.83 -17.09
CA VAL A 72 6.25 -10.04 -16.73
C VAL A 72 6.83 -10.68 -15.47
N LYS A 73 8.17 -10.73 -15.35
CA LYS A 73 8.88 -11.21 -14.16
C LYS A 73 8.51 -10.40 -12.92
N LYS A 74 8.58 -9.07 -12.99
CA LYS A 74 8.22 -8.20 -11.86
C LYS A 74 6.76 -8.41 -11.43
N GLY A 75 5.83 -8.51 -12.38
CA GLY A 75 4.43 -8.79 -12.09
C GLY A 75 4.21 -10.15 -11.42
N ALA A 76 4.93 -11.20 -11.85
CA ALA A 76 4.87 -12.53 -11.24
C ALA A 76 5.47 -12.54 -9.83
N LEU A 77 6.61 -11.87 -9.62
CA LEU A 77 7.25 -11.78 -8.30
C LEU A 77 6.37 -11.02 -7.30
N ARG A 78 5.67 -9.96 -7.72
CA ARG A 78 4.69 -9.26 -6.86
C ARG A 78 3.55 -10.18 -6.42
N ARG A 79 3.00 -11.01 -7.33
CA ARG A 79 1.96 -11.98 -6.98
C ARG A 79 2.48 -13.05 -6.02
N LEU A 80 3.68 -13.55 -6.24
CA LEU A 80 4.31 -14.52 -5.33
C LEU A 80 4.63 -13.90 -3.96
N ALA A 81 5.02 -12.63 -3.93
CA ALA A 81 5.26 -11.93 -2.67
C ALA A 81 3.96 -11.79 -1.86
N ILE A 82 2.86 -11.33 -2.47
CA ILE A 82 1.59 -11.22 -1.72
C ILE A 82 1.05 -12.58 -1.33
N GLU A 83 1.11 -13.61 -2.21
CA GLU A 83 0.74 -14.98 -1.87
C GLU A 83 1.52 -15.48 -0.65
N GLY A 84 2.84 -15.25 -0.63
CA GLY A 84 3.71 -15.64 0.48
C GLY A 84 3.46 -14.88 1.78
N LYS A 85 3.03 -13.62 1.71
CA LYS A 85 2.72 -12.80 2.88
C LYS A 85 1.36 -13.11 3.52
N MET A 86 0.41 -13.69 2.77
CA MET A 86 -0.99 -13.77 3.20
C MET A 86 -1.19 -14.36 4.58
N LYS A 87 -0.46 -15.45 4.92
CA LYS A 87 -0.56 -16.04 6.26
C LYS A 87 -0.19 -15.03 7.35
N GLY A 88 0.98 -14.40 7.24
CA GLY A 88 1.43 -13.43 8.23
C GLY A 88 0.54 -12.19 8.32
N ILE A 89 -0.04 -11.76 7.17
CA ILE A 89 -1.02 -10.66 7.14
C ILE A 89 -2.30 -11.05 7.90
N ILE A 90 -2.83 -12.24 7.66
CA ILE A 90 -4.07 -12.72 8.32
C ILE A 90 -3.85 -12.86 9.82
N ASP A 91 -2.72 -13.43 10.24
CA ASP A 91 -2.38 -13.59 11.65
C ASP A 91 -2.28 -12.21 12.32
N TRP A 92 -1.52 -11.28 11.74
CA TRP A 92 -1.40 -9.91 12.25
C TRP A 92 -2.76 -9.16 12.33
N LEU A 93 -3.63 -9.34 11.34
CA LEU A 93 -4.97 -8.72 11.33
C LEU A 93 -5.88 -9.28 12.41
N LYS A 94 -5.78 -10.58 12.70
CA LYS A 94 -6.53 -11.20 13.80
C LYS A 94 -6.08 -10.64 15.13
N ASP A 95 -4.77 -10.61 15.38
CA ASP A 95 -4.19 -10.06 16.61
C ASP A 95 -4.61 -8.58 16.77
N PHE A 96 -4.54 -7.79 15.68
CA PHE A 96 -4.98 -6.39 15.71
C PHE A 96 -6.46 -6.25 16.11
N LEU A 97 -7.35 -7.06 15.55
CA LEU A 97 -8.79 -6.98 15.83
C LEU A 97 -9.15 -7.50 17.23
N GLU A 98 -8.36 -8.43 17.78
CA GLU A 98 -8.51 -8.94 19.15
C GLU A 98 -8.03 -7.90 20.17
N ASP A 99 -6.88 -7.28 19.94
CA ASP A 99 -6.29 -6.28 20.84
C ASP A 99 -7.01 -4.93 20.80
N ASN A 100 -7.65 -4.58 19.67
CA ASN A 100 -8.27 -3.27 19.42
C ASN A 100 -9.77 -3.41 19.10
N VAL A 101 -10.53 -3.90 20.06
CA VAL A 101 -11.95 -4.28 19.88
C VAL A 101 -12.84 -3.14 19.37
N ASP A 102 -12.55 -1.89 19.71
CA ASP A 102 -13.33 -0.72 19.31
C ASP A 102 -12.78 -0.04 18.03
N GLU A 103 -11.60 -0.40 17.58
CA GLU A 103 -10.98 0.22 16.42
C GLU A 103 -11.44 -0.41 15.10
N LYS A 104 -11.22 0.34 14.03
CA LYS A 104 -11.43 -0.08 12.66
C LYS A 104 -10.12 -0.01 11.89
N ILE A 105 -10.02 -0.78 10.82
CA ILE A 105 -8.82 -0.84 9.99
C ILE A 105 -9.18 -0.73 8.51
N ILE A 106 -8.33 -0.03 7.76
CA ILE A 106 -8.42 0.12 6.31
C ILE A 106 -7.30 -0.68 5.67
N LEU A 107 -7.65 -1.58 4.76
CA LEU A 107 -6.72 -2.42 4.01
C LEU A 107 -6.75 -2.02 2.54
N PHE A 108 -5.60 -1.61 2.01
CA PHE A 108 -5.43 -1.37 0.59
C PHE A 108 -4.63 -2.50 -0.07
N THR A 109 -5.14 -2.99 -1.19
CA THR A 109 -4.55 -4.07 -1.99
C THR A 109 -4.64 -3.75 -3.47
N ILE A 110 -3.91 -4.48 -4.30
CA ILE A 110 -3.86 -4.29 -5.76
C ILE A 110 -4.57 -5.43 -6.47
N HIS A 111 -4.31 -6.67 -6.05
CA HIS A 111 -4.84 -7.83 -6.72
C HIS A 111 -6.22 -8.24 -6.15
N LYS A 112 -7.19 -8.50 -7.05
CA LYS A 112 -8.54 -9.00 -6.67
C LYS A 112 -8.48 -10.33 -5.90
N GLN A 113 -7.45 -11.15 -6.15
CA GLN A 113 -7.30 -12.41 -5.41
C GLN A 113 -7.04 -12.15 -3.92
N THR A 114 -6.22 -11.16 -3.58
CA THR A 114 -5.96 -10.76 -2.19
C THR A 114 -7.26 -10.38 -1.46
N ILE A 115 -8.17 -9.67 -2.14
CA ILE A 115 -9.50 -9.33 -1.57
C ILE A 115 -10.28 -10.61 -1.26
N LYS A 116 -10.32 -11.56 -2.20
CA LYS A 116 -11.03 -12.84 -2.01
C LYS A 116 -10.47 -13.63 -0.84
N ASP A 117 -9.14 -13.71 -0.73
CA ASP A 117 -8.47 -14.44 0.32
C ASP A 117 -8.75 -13.82 1.72
N LEU A 118 -8.77 -12.48 1.81
CA LEU A 118 -9.15 -11.78 3.03
C LEU A 118 -10.62 -12.01 3.40
N MET A 119 -11.51 -12.01 2.41
CA MET A 119 -12.96 -12.21 2.64
C MET A 119 -13.29 -13.62 3.15
N VAL A 120 -12.45 -14.62 2.92
CA VAL A 120 -12.60 -15.95 3.54
C VAL A 120 -12.53 -15.86 5.07
N HIS A 121 -11.74 -14.93 5.61
CA HIS A 121 -11.47 -14.81 7.04
C HIS A 121 -12.25 -13.69 7.74
N PHE A 122 -12.63 -12.64 7.01
CA PHE A 122 -13.15 -11.40 7.60
C PHE A 122 -14.53 -10.99 7.05
N SER A 123 -15.24 -11.87 6.32
CA SER A 123 -16.53 -11.55 5.67
C SER A 123 -17.58 -10.98 6.62
N ASP A 124 -17.61 -11.42 7.89
CA ASP A 124 -18.62 -11.02 8.87
C ASP A 124 -18.42 -9.58 9.37
N VAL A 125 -17.20 -9.08 9.31
CA VAL A 125 -16.80 -7.76 9.84
C VAL A 125 -16.25 -6.82 8.78
N ALA A 126 -16.14 -7.26 7.51
CA ALA A 126 -15.56 -6.49 6.42
C ALA A 126 -16.58 -5.90 5.45
N VAL A 127 -16.17 -4.81 4.80
CA VAL A 127 -16.80 -4.26 3.60
C VAL A 127 -15.74 -4.06 2.52
N VAL A 128 -16.14 -4.15 1.26
CA VAL A 128 -15.21 -4.16 0.12
C VAL A 128 -15.61 -3.11 -0.93
N ILE A 129 -14.61 -2.38 -1.47
CA ILE A 129 -14.72 -1.58 -2.68
C ILE A 129 -13.70 -2.06 -3.71
N GLU A 130 -14.19 -2.54 -4.85
CA GLU A 130 -13.39 -2.92 -6.01
C GLU A 130 -13.57 -1.95 -7.19
N GLY A 131 -12.82 -2.17 -8.29
CA GLY A 131 -12.86 -1.31 -9.48
C GLY A 131 -14.23 -1.21 -10.14
N ASP A 132 -14.95 -2.30 -10.15
CA ASP A 132 -16.26 -2.46 -10.75
C ASP A 132 -17.43 -2.12 -9.80
N THR A 133 -17.16 -1.77 -8.53
CA THR A 133 -18.20 -1.33 -7.59
C THR A 133 -18.85 -0.02 -8.08
N PRO A 134 -20.18 0.00 -8.34
CA PRO A 134 -20.89 1.19 -8.81
C PRO A 134 -20.81 2.36 -7.82
N ALA A 135 -20.75 3.60 -8.32
CA ALA A 135 -20.60 4.80 -7.47
C ALA A 135 -21.65 4.90 -6.35
N LYS A 136 -22.91 4.58 -6.66
CA LYS A 136 -24.02 4.60 -5.69
C LYS A 136 -23.85 3.55 -4.58
N GLU A 137 -23.25 2.43 -4.90
CA GLU A 137 -22.95 1.37 -3.93
C GLU A 137 -21.75 1.72 -3.08
N ARG A 138 -20.71 2.35 -3.66
CA ARG A 138 -19.55 2.85 -2.89
C ARG A 138 -19.97 3.76 -1.74
N THR A 139 -20.92 4.68 -1.97
CA THR A 139 -21.43 5.56 -0.92
C THR A 139 -22.04 4.76 0.23
N LYS A 140 -22.87 3.77 -0.07
CA LYS A 140 -23.48 2.91 0.97
C LYS A 140 -22.45 2.10 1.75
N ILE A 141 -21.41 1.59 1.05
CA ILE A 141 -20.32 0.84 1.68
C ILE A 141 -19.54 1.74 2.64
N VAL A 142 -19.21 2.96 2.20
CA VAL A 142 -18.52 3.95 3.03
C VAL A 142 -19.37 4.32 4.25
N GLU A 143 -20.66 4.62 4.09
CA GLU A 143 -21.57 4.92 5.18
C GLU A 143 -21.66 3.75 6.17
N LYS A 144 -21.72 2.52 5.67
CA LYS A 144 -21.72 1.32 6.50
C LYS A 144 -20.43 1.19 7.30
N PHE A 145 -19.26 1.44 6.68
CA PHE A 145 -17.97 1.43 7.38
C PHE A 145 -17.91 2.54 8.44
N GLN A 146 -18.34 3.76 8.10
CA GLN A 146 -18.29 4.91 9.01
C GLN A 146 -19.17 4.70 10.26
N ASN A 147 -20.40 4.21 10.08
CA ASN A 147 -21.43 4.29 11.11
C ASN A 147 -21.75 2.96 11.80
N ASN A 148 -21.47 1.81 11.19
CA ASN A 148 -21.80 0.51 11.78
C ASN A 148 -20.64 -0.03 12.62
N LYS A 149 -20.85 -0.17 13.92
CA LYS A 149 -19.84 -0.69 14.87
C LYS A 149 -19.44 -2.15 14.62
N LYS A 150 -20.28 -2.95 13.98
CA LYS A 150 -19.97 -4.34 13.63
C LYS A 150 -18.99 -4.43 12.45
N VAL A 151 -18.93 -3.42 11.61
CA VAL A 151 -17.99 -3.36 10.48
C VAL A 151 -16.66 -2.81 11.00
N LYS A 152 -15.65 -3.66 11.02
CA LYS A 152 -14.32 -3.35 11.56
C LYS A 152 -13.28 -3.18 10.45
N VAL A 153 -13.45 -3.84 9.32
CA VAL A 153 -12.47 -3.90 8.24
C VAL A 153 -13.04 -3.27 6.97
N PHE A 154 -12.31 -2.32 6.42
CA PHE A 154 -12.54 -1.82 5.06
C PHE A 154 -11.46 -2.40 4.15
N ILE A 155 -11.84 -3.07 3.07
CA ILE A 155 -10.92 -3.59 2.07
C ILE A 155 -11.15 -2.84 0.77
N GLY A 156 -10.11 -2.19 0.24
CA GLY A 156 -10.19 -1.42 -0.99
C GLY A 156 -9.09 -1.78 -1.98
N ASN A 157 -9.46 -1.90 -3.26
CA ASN A 157 -8.44 -1.86 -4.30
C ASN A 157 -7.86 -0.44 -4.35
N MET A 158 -6.53 -0.30 -4.26
CA MET A 158 -5.84 0.97 -4.10
C MET A 158 -6.19 1.99 -5.19
N MET A 159 -6.24 1.57 -6.45
CA MET A 159 -6.61 2.44 -7.57
C MET A 159 -8.07 2.90 -7.53
N SER A 160 -8.97 2.07 -7.03
CA SER A 160 -10.41 2.32 -7.07
C SER A 160 -10.96 2.97 -5.81
N ALA A 161 -10.42 2.60 -4.66
CA ALA A 161 -10.82 3.13 -3.35
C ALA A 161 -9.92 4.29 -2.89
N GLY A 162 -8.79 4.52 -3.56
CA GLY A 162 -7.88 5.64 -3.30
C GLY A 162 -8.45 7.01 -3.66
N THR A 163 -9.61 7.12 -4.33
CA THR A 163 -10.18 8.40 -4.78
C THR A 163 -11.62 8.59 -4.33
N GLY A 164 -11.98 9.85 -3.95
CA GLY A 164 -13.37 10.29 -3.78
C GLY A 164 -14.11 9.83 -2.51
N ILE A 165 -13.50 9.03 -1.62
CA ILE A 165 -14.15 8.54 -0.40
C ILE A 165 -13.51 9.12 0.87
N THR A 166 -14.23 9.07 1.98
CA THR A 166 -13.77 9.50 3.31
C THR A 166 -13.89 8.33 4.29
N LEU A 167 -12.80 7.98 4.98
CA LEU A 167 -12.71 6.80 5.85
C LEU A 167 -12.19 7.18 7.25
N THR A 168 -12.62 8.33 7.79
CA THR A 168 -12.15 8.87 9.07
C THR A 168 -12.63 8.09 10.31
N ALA A 169 -13.47 7.08 10.14
CA ALA A 169 -13.82 6.15 11.23
C ALA A 169 -12.69 5.19 11.61
N SER A 170 -11.60 5.19 10.87
CA SER A 170 -10.38 4.46 11.19
C SER A 170 -9.19 5.41 11.25
N SER A 171 -8.32 5.19 12.21
CA SER A 171 -6.99 5.80 12.30
C SER A 171 -5.87 4.84 11.85
N THR A 172 -6.20 3.63 11.41
CA THR A 172 -5.23 2.61 10.97
C THR A 172 -5.42 2.27 9.50
N VAL A 173 -4.34 2.44 8.73
CA VAL A 173 -4.27 2.18 7.28
C VAL A 173 -3.17 1.17 6.99
N CYS A 174 -3.46 0.12 6.24
CA CYS A 174 -2.51 -0.91 5.87
C CYS A 174 -2.42 -1.07 4.36
N PHE A 175 -1.20 -1.02 3.84
CA PHE A 175 -0.88 -1.37 2.47
C PHE A 175 -0.32 -2.80 2.43
N LEU A 176 -1.10 -3.71 1.88
CA LEU A 176 -0.74 -5.14 1.83
C LEU A 176 0.17 -5.45 0.65
N GLU A 177 0.18 -4.60 -0.34
CA GLU A 177 0.96 -4.73 -1.57
C GLU A 177 1.62 -3.40 -1.93
N ILE A 178 2.79 -3.46 -2.55
CA ILE A 178 3.57 -2.28 -2.92
C ILE A 178 3.43 -2.02 -4.42
N ASP A 179 3.11 -0.77 -4.80
CA ASP A 179 3.00 -0.31 -6.18
C ASP A 179 4.17 0.62 -6.55
N TYR A 180 4.25 0.96 -7.83
CA TYR A 180 5.30 1.80 -8.43
C TYR A 180 4.98 3.30 -8.39
N ILE A 181 3.78 3.70 -7.91
CA ILE A 181 3.29 5.08 -7.97
C ILE A 181 3.13 5.65 -6.56
N PRO A 182 4.06 6.51 -6.10
CA PRO A 182 4.03 7.06 -4.74
C PRO A 182 2.74 7.82 -4.41
N ASN A 183 2.21 8.56 -5.40
CA ASN A 183 1.03 9.41 -5.20
C ASN A 183 -0.24 8.61 -4.85
N GLU A 184 -0.34 7.35 -5.29
CA GLU A 184 -1.48 6.50 -4.94
C GLU A 184 -1.49 6.14 -3.45
N PHE A 185 -0.31 5.90 -2.86
CA PHE A 185 -0.19 5.69 -1.42
C PHE A 185 -0.60 6.94 -0.65
N LEU A 186 -0.08 8.11 -1.04
CA LEU A 186 -0.40 9.38 -0.38
C LEU A 186 -1.90 9.68 -0.45
N GLN A 187 -2.52 9.47 -1.60
CA GLN A 187 -3.96 9.68 -1.78
C GLN A 187 -4.78 8.70 -0.94
N ALA A 188 -4.37 7.43 -0.86
CA ALA A 188 -5.05 6.41 -0.08
C ALA A 188 -4.92 6.68 1.43
N GLU A 189 -3.74 7.06 1.94
CA GLU A 189 -3.54 7.51 3.32
C GLU A 189 -4.46 8.68 3.67
N ASP A 190 -4.64 9.60 2.74
CA ASP A 190 -5.44 10.79 2.88
C ASP A 190 -6.97 10.52 2.92
N ARG A 191 -7.40 9.27 2.78
CA ARG A 191 -8.79 8.85 3.04
C ARG A 191 -9.09 8.78 4.54
N ALA A 192 -8.12 8.37 5.34
CA ALA A 192 -8.19 8.37 6.80
C ALA A 192 -7.68 9.70 7.39
N HIS A 193 -6.53 10.20 6.89
CA HIS A 193 -5.90 11.44 7.35
C HIS A 193 -6.55 12.67 6.70
N ARG A 194 -7.76 12.99 7.16
CA ARG A 194 -8.60 14.04 6.59
C ARG A 194 -9.34 14.81 7.68
N ILE A 195 -9.89 15.98 7.35
CA ILE A 195 -10.76 16.77 8.25
C ILE A 195 -11.84 15.84 8.84
N GLY A 196 -11.93 15.84 10.16
CA GLY A 196 -12.81 14.96 10.92
C GLY A 196 -12.11 13.77 11.58
N GLN A 197 -10.82 13.52 11.26
CA GLN A 197 -10.00 12.59 12.01
C GLN A 197 -9.62 13.18 13.37
N LYS A 198 -9.74 12.37 14.41
CA LYS A 198 -9.49 12.78 15.81
C LYS A 198 -8.20 12.17 16.37
N ASP A 199 -7.77 11.05 15.80
CA ASP A 199 -6.66 10.26 16.29
C ASP A 199 -5.48 10.31 15.32
N SER A 200 -4.26 10.12 15.81
CA SER A 200 -3.07 9.99 14.96
C SER A 200 -3.22 8.82 14.02
N VAL A 201 -2.95 9.05 12.72
CA VAL A 201 -3.13 8.02 11.69
C VAL A 201 -1.88 7.15 11.60
N ASN A 202 -2.02 5.88 11.92
CA ASN A 202 -0.98 4.87 11.77
C ASN A 202 -1.07 4.20 10.40
N VAL A 203 0.01 4.26 9.64
CA VAL A 203 0.10 3.68 8.29
C VAL A 203 1.12 2.56 8.29
N TYR A 204 0.68 1.35 7.98
CA TYR A 204 1.50 0.14 7.94
C TYR A 204 1.74 -0.33 6.51
N TYR A 205 3.01 -0.49 6.14
CA TYR A 205 3.43 -1.06 4.86
C TYR A 205 3.91 -2.49 5.07
N PHE A 206 3.16 -3.48 4.60
CA PHE A 206 3.50 -4.89 4.71
C PHE A 206 4.48 -5.30 3.61
N LEU A 207 5.72 -5.52 3.97
CA LEU A 207 6.79 -5.86 3.04
C LEU A 207 7.19 -7.33 3.18
N GLY A 208 7.23 -8.05 2.07
CA GLY A 208 7.86 -9.36 2.04
C GLY A 208 9.38 -9.21 2.22
N LYS A 209 9.95 -9.85 3.24
CA LYS A 209 11.40 -9.81 3.46
C LYS A 209 12.16 -10.37 2.25
N ASP A 210 13.27 -9.75 1.89
CA ASP A 210 14.13 -10.11 0.75
C ASP A 210 13.36 -10.32 -0.56
N SER A 211 12.31 -9.51 -0.77
CA SER A 211 11.42 -9.63 -1.91
C SER A 211 11.40 -8.38 -2.77
N ILE A 212 10.67 -8.46 -3.87
CA ILE A 212 10.46 -7.32 -4.79
C ILE A 212 9.78 -6.13 -4.11
N ASP A 213 9.08 -6.33 -2.98
CA ASP A 213 8.45 -5.22 -2.24
C ASP A 213 9.51 -4.24 -1.74
N GLU A 214 10.61 -4.76 -1.20
CA GLU A 214 11.74 -3.94 -0.73
C GLU A 214 12.47 -3.27 -1.89
N GLU A 215 12.71 -4.02 -2.98
CA GLU A 215 13.33 -3.46 -4.20
C GLU A 215 12.48 -2.29 -4.76
N ILE A 216 11.15 -2.45 -4.83
CA ILE A 216 10.27 -1.37 -5.30
C ILE A 216 10.32 -0.18 -4.34
N MET A 217 10.31 -0.42 -3.04
CA MET A 217 10.35 0.63 -2.03
C MET A 217 11.63 1.45 -2.15
N ILE A 218 12.79 0.80 -2.20
CA ILE A 218 14.10 1.44 -2.21
C ILE A 218 14.43 2.04 -3.58
N ASP A 219 14.32 1.24 -4.65
CA ASP A 219 14.85 1.62 -5.96
C ASP A 219 13.88 2.45 -6.80
N ILE A 220 12.60 2.44 -6.46
CA ILE A 220 11.58 3.10 -7.27
C ILE A 220 10.80 4.16 -6.51
N LEU A 221 10.21 3.81 -5.36
CA LEU A 221 9.35 4.75 -4.63
C LEU A 221 10.15 5.89 -4.01
N ASN A 222 11.27 5.59 -3.34
CA ASN A 222 12.11 6.61 -2.72
C ASN A 222 12.62 7.64 -3.75
N PRO A 223 13.26 7.23 -4.86
CA PRO A 223 13.72 8.19 -5.87
C PRO A 223 12.57 9.02 -6.48
N LYS A 224 11.43 8.39 -6.76
CA LYS A 224 10.27 9.11 -7.30
C LYS A 224 9.70 10.13 -6.31
N MET A 225 9.64 9.79 -5.02
CA MET A 225 9.21 10.72 -3.97
C MET A 225 10.17 11.89 -3.82
N SER A 226 11.48 11.63 -3.82
CA SER A 226 12.49 12.69 -3.80
C SER A 226 12.30 13.67 -4.95
N VAL A 227 12.19 13.17 -6.18
CA VAL A 227 11.92 14.00 -7.36
C VAL A 227 10.61 14.80 -7.22
N PHE A 228 9.53 14.13 -6.80
CA PHE A 228 8.22 14.77 -6.61
C PHE A 228 8.31 15.93 -5.61
N ASN A 229 8.91 15.69 -4.45
CA ASN A 229 9.02 16.71 -3.39
C ASN A 229 9.91 17.87 -3.81
N ARG A 230 11.01 17.63 -4.52
CA ARG A 230 11.89 18.69 -5.07
C ARG A 230 11.21 19.52 -6.14
N VAL A 231 10.46 18.90 -7.04
CA VAL A 231 9.74 19.60 -8.11
C VAL A 231 8.57 20.41 -7.57
N ILE A 232 7.78 19.80 -6.70
CA ILE A 232 6.50 20.37 -6.28
C ILE A 232 6.63 21.22 -5.02
N ASP A 233 7.42 20.79 -4.03
CA ASP A 233 7.54 21.45 -2.72
C ASP A 233 8.82 22.28 -2.59
N GLY A 234 9.75 22.22 -3.56
CA GLY A 234 11.03 22.93 -3.51
C GLY A 234 11.95 22.49 -2.37
N LYS A 235 11.72 21.30 -1.78
CA LYS A 235 12.45 20.82 -0.62
C LYS A 235 13.75 20.13 -1.00
N SER A 236 14.77 20.26 -0.15
CA SER A 236 16.03 19.52 -0.30
C SER A 236 15.85 18.01 0.00
N GLU A 237 16.80 17.19 -0.43
CA GLU A 237 16.75 15.73 -0.26
C GLU A 237 16.60 15.28 1.21
N SER A 238 17.16 16.03 2.16
CA SER A 238 17.14 15.67 3.58
C SER A 238 15.76 15.71 4.26
N ASP A 239 14.80 16.47 3.70
CA ASP A 239 13.49 16.67 4.35
C ASP A 239 12.40 15.69 3.88
N THR A 240 12.73 14.71 3.02
CA THR A 240 11.71 14.19 2.10
C THR A 240 11.65 12.69 1.93
N ASN A 241 12.55 11.93 2.53
CA ASN A 241 12.62 10.51 2.24
C ASN A 241 11.79 9.66 3.22
N ILE A 242 10.45 9.78 3.08
CA ILE A 242 9.46 9.10 3.90
C ILE A 242 9.68 7.58 3.91
N PHE A 243 10.06 7.01 2.77
CA PHE A 243 10.23 5.57 2.62
C PHE A 243 11.66 5.11 3.00
N GLU A 244 12.67 5.98 2.91
CA GLU A 244 14.04 5.70 3.36
C GLU A 244 14.10 5.58 4.88
N THR A 245 13.52 6.54 5.60
CA THR A 245 13.40 6.50 7.05
C THR A 245 12.67 5.24 7.53
N LEU A 246 11.70 4.74 6.75
CA LEU A 246 10.99 3.49 7.06
C LEU A 246 11.89 2.25 6.94
N MET A 247 12.93 2.30 6.09
CA MET A 247 13.86 1.18 5.90
C MET A 247 15.05 1.25 6.85
N GLU A 248 15.55 2.45 7.17
CA GLU A 248 16.66 2.66 8.12
C GLU A 248 16.33 2.17 9.54
N GLY A 249 15.09 2.31 9.99
CA GLY A 249 14.63 1.80 11.30
C GLY A 249 14.67 0.27 11.46
N ARG A 250 15.05 -0.47 10.40
CA ARG A 250 15.23 -1.94 10.42
C ARG A 250 16.59 -2.36 11.01
N ASP A 251 17.65 -1.63 10.70
CA ASP A 251 19.00 -2.03 11.07
C ASP A 251 19.27 -1.90 12.57
N GLU A 252 18.52 -1.04 13.27
CA GLU A 252 18.67 -0.84 14.72
C GLU A 252 17.96 -1.91 15.58
N LYS A 253 16.98 -2.66 15.04
CA LYS A 253 16.25 -3.70 15.78
C LYS A 253 16.78 -5.12 15.58
N THR A 254 17.85 -5.29 14.80
CA THR A 254 18.43 -6.61 14.49
C THR A 254 19.83 -6.80 15.11
N LYS A 255 20.21 -5.97 16.08
CA LYS A 255 21.44 -6.16 16.89
C LYS A 255 21.10 -6.62 18.30
#